data_e497dfa8d6ba3f5d0b6560906c475ef7
#
_entry.id   e497dfa8d6ba3f5d0b6560906c475ef7
#
_cell.length_a   1.000
_cell.length_b   1.000
_cell.length_c   1.000
_cell.angle_alpha   90.00
_cell.angle_beta   90.00
_cell.angle_gamma   90.00
#
_symmetry.space_group_name_H-M   'P 1'
#
loop_
_entity.id
_entity.type
_entity.pdbx_description
1 polymer ?
#
loop_
_entity_poly.entity_id
_entity_poly.type
_entity_poly.pdbx_seq_one_letter_code
_entity_poly.pdbx_strand_id
1 'polypeptide(L)'
;MPESFENDSPLFWPIVKLNEAYRCGDISPVEVLEKAIMRAEAFNPCLNAYLERLDEQARQQAKAAEKLFRNTEKDIPLLCGVPISIKDTFELAGSVTTYGSEFFRENITAQDCGLVQRLRDSGAVFTGKTNTPEFGQSATTENRLGGDARNPWDISRTSGGSSGGAAISVGAGLATAAIGADGGGSIRIPAAFTGLFGIKPTYGLCTNENGFRAMSDFIAPGPLTRRVEDSRVILEILSGCRYTRLSHNRQKLKIAWLPNPENRPVDAGVAKILGEALEKMPELGHEINETKLPLEGWNQAFDTLVLAEEYRERGHLLEQASACRLSDYESKSLQAGQKITEENTQASSAVENARKAHQEYRQRLQQIFNNFDLIVTPVTATTAFPIGQRPDTIDGQQVNWLWGAVPFTAAFNVSGNPAVSIPCGFSEGLPVGLQLVGAWNSEEMLLNFSEDLESIFDFDDAPLRKQWRLNCKK
;
A
#
# COMPACT_ATOMS: atom_id res chain seq x y z
N MET A 1 26.98 24.88 -12.05
CA MET A 1 26.36 24.51 -10.77
C MET A 1 26.53 23.04 -10.59
N PRO A 2 27.03 22.55 -9.46
CA PRO A 2 27.39 21.14 -9.34
C PRO A 2 26.15 20.23 -9.38
N GLU A 3 26.29 19.07 -10.00
CA GLU A 3 25.31 17.99 -10.13
C GLU A 3 24.74 17.44 -8.80
N SER A 4 25.27 17.91 -7.65
CA SER A 4 24.93 17.41 -6.31
C SER A 4 23.57 17.86 -5.76
N PHE A 5 22.96 18.92 -6.29
CA PHE A 5 21.75 19.51 -5.66
C PHE A 5 20.43 18.84 -5.96
N GLU A 6 20.31 18.00 -7.01
CA GLU A 6 19.04 17.33 -7.34
C GLU A 6 18.90 15.92 -6.75
N ASN A 7 19.99 15.24 -6.42
CA ASN A 7 19.92 13.96 -5.71
C ASN A 7 19.47 14.14 -4.26
N ASP A 8 19.45 15.36 -3.74
CA ASP A 8 19.10 15.71 -2.36
C ASP A 8 17.81 16.54 -2.28
N SER A 9 16.88 16.35 -3.22
CA SER A 9 15.57 17.01 -3.16
C SER A 9 14.86 16.68 -1.84
N PRO A 10 14.33 17.67 -1.10
CA PRO A 10 13.68 17.45 0.19
C PRO A 10 12.47 16.51 0.13
N LEU A 11 11.91 16.28 -1.05
CA LEU A 11 10.85 15.29 -1.25
C LEU A 11 11.30 13.84 -1.01
N PHE A 12 12.61 13.58 -1.03
CA PHE A 12 13.20 12.27 -0.76
C PHE A 12 13.80 12.18 0.65
N TRP A 13 13.73 13.25 1.45
CA TRP A 13 14.20 13.22 2.83
C TRP A 13 13.22 12.46 3.75
N PRO A 14 13.72 11.80 4.79
CA PRO A 14 12.88 11.28 5.85
C PRO A 14 12.03 12.38 6.49
N ILE A 15 10.84 12.00 6.97
CA ILE A 15 9.89 12.91 7.63
C ILE A 15 10.55 13.64 8.82
N VAL A 16 11.36 12.91 9.60
CA VAL A 16 12.11 13.50 10.74
C VAL A 16 13.05 14.61 10.27
N LYS A 17 13.84 14.34 9.22
CA LYS A 17 14.75 15.34 8.62
C LYS A 17 14.01 16.57 8.07
N LEU A 18 12.84 16.35 7.42
CA LEU A 18 12.00 17.46 6.97
C LEU A 18 11.53 18.34 8.13
N ASN A 19 11.03 17.70 9.20
CA ASN A 19 10.53 18.42 10.36
C ASN A 19 11.66 19.22 11.06
N GLU A 20 12.85 18.65 11.17
CA GLU A 20 14.04 19.32 11.70
C GLU A 20 14.41 20.55 10.85
N ALA A 21 14.46 20.40 9.52
CA ALA A 21 14.76 21.48 8.59
C ALA A 21 13.70 22.60 8.65
N TYR A 22 12.42 22.25 8.82
CA TYR A 22 11.35 23.24 9.03
C TYR A 22 11.53 23.99 10.35
N ARG A 23 11.91 23.31 11.44
CA ARG A 23 12.17 23.93 12.75
C ARG A 23 13.38 24.86 12.73
N CYS A 24 14.43 24.50 11.99
CA CYS A 24 15.64 25.32 11.83
C CYS A 24 15.43 26.48 10.86
N GLY A 25 14.37 26.45 10.04
CA GLY A 25 14.12 27.45 9.00
C GLY A 25 15.01 27.27 7.75
N ASP A 26 15.64 26.12 7.59
CA ASP A 26 16.48 25.80 6.43
C ASP A 26 15.68 25.66 5.16
N ILE A 27 14.42 25.20 5.27
CA ILE A 27 13.42 25.10 4.21
C ILE A 27 12.03 25.24 4.84
N SER A 28 11.04 25.67 4.07
CA SER A 28 9.66 25.77 4.54
C SER A 28 8.75 24.68 3.97
N PRO A 29 7.63 24.35 4.66
CA PRO A 29 6.59 23.49 4.10
C PRO A 29 6.07 23.95 2.73
N VAL A 30 6.00 25.26 2.49
CA VAL A 30 5.56 25.83 1.22
C VAL A 30 6.56 25.51 0.11
N GLU A 31 7.88 25.68 0.35
CA GLU A 31 8.92 25.38 -0.62
C GLU A 31 8.95 23.88 -1.00
N VAL A 32 8.76 22.99 -0.01
CA VAL A 32 8.70 21.53 -0.27
C VAL A 32 7.45 21.18 -1.07
N LEU A 33 6.30 21.76 -0.73
CA LEU A 33 5.06 21.55 -1.47
C LEU A 33 5.17 22.03 -2.93
N GLU A 34 5.72 23.24 -3.18
CA GLU A 34 5.85 23.75 -4.56
C GLU A 34 6.76 22.83 -5.39
N LYS A 35 7.79 22.21 -4.81
CA LYS A 35 8.57 21.17 -5.49
C LYS A 35 7.72 19.93 -5.83
N ALA A 36 6.83 19.50 -4.92
CA ALA A 36 5.92 18.39 -5.19
C ALA A 36 4.94 18.72 -6.32
N ILE A 37 4.38 19.92 -6.33
CA ILE A 37 3.47 20.43 -7.36
C ILE A 37 4.17 20.46 -8.73
N MET A 38 5.36 21.05 -8.82
CA MET A 38 6.15 21.11 -10.06
C MET A 38 6.44 19.71 -10.61
N ARG A 39 6.78 18.74 -9.74
CA ARG A 39 7.03 17.36 -10.15
C ARG A 39 5.73 16.67 -10.60
N ALA A 40 4.62 16.90 -9.90
CA ALA A 40 3.33 16.35 -10.30
C ALA A 40 2.87 16.93 -11.66
N GLU A 41 3.09 18.21 -11.92
CA GLU A 41 2.82 18.83 -13.24
C GLU A 41 3.64 18.21 -14.37
N ALA A 42 4.92 17.93 -14.09
CA ALA A 42 5.83 17.38 -15.09
C ALA A 42 5.60 15.89 -15.37
N PHE A 43 5.30 15.10 -14.34
CA PHE A 43 5.37 13.63 -14.43
C PHE A 43 4.03 12.93 -14.34
N ASN A 44 3.02 13.50 -13.67
CA ASN A 44 1.70 12.86 -13.58
C ASN A 44 1.05 12.59 -14.95
N PRO A 45 1.18 13.43 -15.98
CA PRO A 45 0.62 13.12 -17.31
C PRO A 45 1.15 11.81 -17.91
N CYS A 46 2.36 11.39 -17.55
CA CYS A 46 2.95 10.12 -18.01
C CYS A 46 2.67 8.98 -17.02
N LEU A 47 2.75 9.24 -15.72
CA LEU A 47 2.66 8.23 -14.66
C LEU A 47 1.23 7.91 -14.23
N ASN A 48 0.32 8.88 -14.34
CA ASN A 48 -1.08 8.77 -13.96
C ASN A 48 -1.26 8.34 -12.47
N ALA A 49 -0.50 8.99 -11.59
CA ALA A 49 -0.52 8.74 -10.15
C ALA A 49 -1.75 9.33 -9.45
N TYR A 50 -2.26 10.46 -9.92
CA TYR A 50 -3.38 11.20 -9.33
C TYR A 50 -4.61 11.19 -10.24
N LEU A 51 -5.79 10.95 -9.67
CA LEU A 51 -7.10 11.24 -10.27
C LEU A 51 -7.49 12.70 -10.04
N GLU A 52 -7.15 13.27 -8.87
CA GLU A 52 -7.35 14.66 -8.55
C GLU A 52 -6.14 15.24 -7.81
N ARG A 53 -5.65 16.38 -8.25
CA ARG A 53 -4.62 17.17 -7.54
C ARG A 53 -5.30 18.26 -6.70
N LEU A 54 -4.77 18.47 -5.50
CA LEU A 54 -5.35 19.41 -4.52
C LEU A 54 -4.45 20.64 -4.28
N ASP A 55 -3.80 21.14 -5.31
CA ASP A 55 -2.73 22.13 -5.23
C ASP A 55 -3.10 23.36 -4.40
N GLU A 56 -4.29 23.94 -4.61
CA GLU A 56 -4.70 25.14 -3.87
C GLU A 56 -5.00 24.83 -2.39
N GLN A 57 -5.67 23.72 -2.13
CA GLN A 57 -5.93 23.27 -0.76
C GLN A 57 -4.62 22.92 -0.04
N ALA A 58 -3.70 22.24 -0.73
CA ALA A 58 -2.36 21.93 -0.22
C ALA A 58 -1.54 23.19 0.09
N ARG A 59 -1.60 24.23 -0.76
CA ARG A 59 -0.93 25.52 -0.49
C ARG A 59 -1.45 26.20 0.76
N GLN A 60 -2.76 26.15 1.00
CA GLN A 60 -3.35 26.68 2.23
C GLN A 60 -2.87 25.91 3.47
N GLN A 61 -2.82 24.57 3.40
CA GLN A 61 -2.31 23.72 4.47
C GLN A 61 -0.82 23.97 4.74
N ALA A 62 0.00 24.05 3.69
CA ALA A 62 1.43 24.32 3.82
C ALA A 62 1.73 25.70 4.44
N LYS A 63 0.98 26.73 4.05
CA LYS A 63 1.08 28.08 4.66
C LYS A 63 0.66 28.05 6.14
N ALA A 64 -0.36 27.29 6.49
CA ALA A 64 -0.76 27.13 7.89
C ALA A 64 0.33 26.43 8.71
N ALA A 65 0.93 25.34 8.17
CA ALA A 65 2.04 24.66 8.80
C ALA A 65 3.28 25.58 8.96
N GLU A 66 3.67 26.30 7.90
CA GLU A 66 4.79 27.27 7.96
C GLU A 66 4.61 28.31 9.06
N LYS A 67 3.37 28.80 9.26
CA LYS A 67 3.06 29.73 10.34
C LYS A 67 3.28 29.13 11.73
N LEU A 68 2.95 27.85 11.93
CA LEU A 68 3.22 27.15 13.20
C LEU A 68 4.72 27.08 13.49
N PHE A 69 5.54 26.70 12.51
CA PHE A 69 7.00 26.65 12.68
C PHE A 69 7.62 28.03 12.95
N ARG A 70 7.11 29.09 12.34
CA ARG A 70 7.57 30.47 12.62
C ARG A 70 7.23 30.96 14.01
N ASN A 71 6.13 30.50 14.59
CA ASN A 71 5.70 30.89 15.93
C ASN A 71 6.44 30.17 17.06
N THR A 72 7.42 29.30 16.75
CA THR A 72 8.22 28.53 17.70
C THR A 72 7.39 27.72 18.70
N GLU A 73 6.24 27.23 18.28
CA GLU A 73 5.44 26.30 19.08
C GLU A 73 6.21 25.01 19.38
N LYS A 74 6.13 24.54 20.63
CA LYS A 74 7.00 23.42 21.07
C LYS A 74 6.50 22.06 20.63
N ASP A 75 5.19 21.88 20.48
CA ASP A 75 4.55 20.58 20.28
C ASP A 75 3.98 20.41 18.85
N ILE A 76 4.78 20.79 17.82
CA ILE A 76 4.41 20.58 16.43
C ILE A 76 4.57 19.09 16.07
N PRO A 77 3.52 18.40 15.58
CA PRO A 77 3.62 17.01 15.15
C PRO A 77 4.66 16.80 14.05
N LEU A 78 5.30 15.63 14.03
CA LEU A 78 6.32 15.30 13.02
C LEU A 78 5.79 15.37 11.58
N LEU A 79 4.51 15.06 11.37
CA LEU A 79 3.88 15.06 10.04
C LEU A 79 3.42 16.47 9.59
N CYS A 80 3.51 17.49 10.46
CA CYS A 80 3.10 18.85 10.13
C CYS A 80 3.91 19.40 8.95
N GLY A 81 3.21 19.89 7.92
CA GLY A 81 3.83 20.44 6.72
C GLY A 81 4.36 19.38 5.73
N VAL A 82 4.25 18.08 6.01
CA VAL A 82 4.75 17.03 5.14
C VAL A 82 3.74 16.75 4.02
N PRO A 83 4.17 16.78 2.72
CA PRO A 83 3.32 16.41 1.60
C PRO A 83 2.99 14.92 1.59
N ILE A 84 1.72 14.57 1.69
CA ILE A 84 1.23 13.18 1.57
C ILE A 84 0.10 13.09 0.56
N SER A 85 0.00 11.94 -0.09
CA SER A 85 -1.09 11.63 -1.01
C SER A 85 -2.07 10.63 -0.39
N ILE A 86 -3.34 10.71 -0.78
CA ILE A 86 -4.43 9.92 -0.22
C ILE A 86 -5.06 9.08 -1.31
N LYS A 87 -5.15 7.76 -1.11
CA LYS A 87 -5.85 6.86 -2.04
C LYS A 87 -7.30 7.32 -2.23
N ASP A 88 -7.77 7.26 -3.47
CA ASP A 88 -9.11 7.77 -3.82
C ASP A 88 -10.28 6.88 -3.36
N THR A 89 -10.03 6.01 -2.39
CA THR A 89 -11.05 5.31 -1.61
C THR A 89 -11.28 5.92 -0.22
N PHE A 90 -10.56 6.99 0.14
CA PHE A 90 -10.74 7.70 1.40
C PHE A 90 -11.37 9.07 1.16
N GLU A 91 -12.45 9.35 1.87
CA GLU A 91 -13.16 10.63 1.81
C GLU A 91 -12.28 11.74 2.40
N LEU A 92 -12.08 12.79 1.60
CA LEU A 92 -11.36 13.99 1.98
C LEU A 92 -12.28 15.20 1.71
N ALA A 93 -12.60 15.95 2.74
CA ALA A 93 -13.53 17.07 2.68
C ALA A 93 -13.13 18.11 1.61
N GLY A 94 -14.10 18.49 0.77
CA GLY A 94 -13.92 19.48 -0.29
C GLY A 94 -13.15 18.96 -1.50
N SER A 95 -12.94 17.65 -1.61
CA SER A 95 -12.35 17.02 -2.81
C SER A 95 -13.33 16.06 -3.46
N VAL A 96 -13.07 15.72 -4.72
CA VAL A 96 -13.78 14.65 -5.42
C VAL A 96 -13.23 13.30 -4.92
N THR A 97 -14.11 12.43 -4.45
CA THR A 97 -13.77 11.05 -4.13
C THR A 97 -14.53 10.13 -5.08
N THR A 98 -13.83 9.60 -6.08
CA THR A 98 -14.44 8.83 -7.16
C THR A 98 -14.52 7.33 -6.85
N TYR A 99 -13.77 6.83 -5.87
CA TYR A 99 -13.56 5.40 -5.63
C TYR A 99 -13.07 4.64 -6.88
N GLY A 100 -12.44 5.35 -7.83
CA GLY A 100 -12.03 4.79 -9.12
C GLY A 100 -13.18 4.54 -10.11
N SER A 101 -14.41 4.97 -9.81
CA SER A 101 -15.63 4.68 -10.61
C SER A 101 -16.18 5.91 -11.30
N GLU A 102 -16.64 5.73 -12.55
CA GLU A 102 -17.36 6.78 -13.29
C GLU A 102 -18.68 7.20 -12.66
N PHE A 103 -19.30 6.37 -11.84
CA PHE A 103 -20.50 6.72 -11.08
C PHE A 103 -20.28 7.89 -10.14
N PHE A 104 -19.09 7.98 -9.60
CA PHE A 104 -18.71 8.95 -8.56
C PHE A 104 -17.77 10.05 -9.08
N ARG A 105 -17.68 10.23 -10.40
CA ARG A 105 -16.79 11.22 -11.06
C ARG A 105 -16.91 12.65 -10.49
N GLU A 106 -18.09 13.03 -10.02
CA GLU A 106 -18.39 14.35 -9.49
C GLU A 106 -18.77 14.33 -8.00
N ASN A 107 -18.43 13.26 -7.30
CA ASN A 107 -18.78 13.06 -5.90
C ASN A 107 -17.85 13.88 -4.97
N ILE A 108 -18.22 15.12 -4.72
CA ILE A 108 -17.51 15.98 -3.75
C ILE A 108 -17.93 15.57 -2.34
N THR A 109 -16.97 15.12 -1.55
CA THR A 109 -17.22 14.69 -0.16
C THR A 109 -17.25 15.89 0.79
N ALA A 110 -18.24 15.91 1.67
CA ALA A 110 -18.44 17.02 2.61
C ALA A 110 -17.61 16.91 3.89
N GLN A 111 -17.16 15.71 4.22
CA GLN A 111 -16.45 15.39 5.47
C GLN A 111 -15.25 14.50 5.20
N ASP A 112 -14.24 14.62 6.05
CA ASP A 112 -13.15 13.65 6.12
C ASP A 112 -13.66 12.34 6.73
N CYS A 113 -13.18 11.20 6.21
CA CYS A 113 -13.29 9.96 6.98
C CYS A 113 -12.32 9.98 8.17
N GLY A 114 -12.55 9.13 9.16
CA GLY A 114 -11.82 9.17 10.43
C GLY A 114 -10.29 9.10 10.26
N LEU A 115 -9.81 8.31 9.31
CA LEU A 115 -8.38 8.23 9.00
C LEU A 115 -7.82 9.56 8.46
N VAL A 116 -8.50 10.20 7.52
CA VAL A 116 -8.07 11.49 6.94
C VAL A 116 -8.12 12.59 7.99
N GLN A 117 -9.11 12.56 8.88
CA GLN A 117 -9.19 13.52 9.99
C GLN A 117 -7.95 13.44 10.91
N ARG A 118 -7.52 12.22 11.30
CA ARG A 118 -6.30 12.05 12.12
C ARG A 118 -5.04 12.62 11.44
N LEU A 119 -4.92 12.42 10.14
CA LEU A 119 -3.81 12.99 9.37
C LEU A 119 -3.89 14.52 9.25
N ARG A 120 -5.10 15.07 9.08
CA ARG A 120 -5.33 16.52 9.07
C ARG A 120 -4.97 17.14 10.42
N ASP A 121 -5.37 16.51 11.52
CA ASP A 121 -5.08 16.98 12.89
C ASP A 121 -3.57 16.94 13.18
N SER A 122 -2.82 16.08 12.51
CA SER A 122 -1.35 16.05 12.57
C SER A 122 -0.67 17.14 11.71
N GLY A 123 -1.44 17.93 10.96
CA GLY A 123 -0.93 19.02 10.12
C GLY A 123 -0.35 18.56 8.78
N ALA A 124 -0.66 17.34 8.32
CA ALA A 124 -0.25 16.83 7.02
C ALA A 124 -0.78 17.72 5.87
N VAL A 125 -0.02 17.78 4.77
CA VAL A 125 -0.38 18.53 3.56
C VAL A 125 -0.82 17.55 2.48
N PHE A 126 -2.09 17.59 2.07
CA PHE A 126 -2.67 16.65 1.11
C PHE A 126 -2.41 17.07 -0.32
N THR A 127 -1.57 16.32 -1.05
CA THR A 127 -1.18 16.66 -2.43
C THR A 127 -2.24 16.26 -3.47
N GLY A 128 -3.09 15.29 -3.17
CA GLY A 128 -4.14 14.83 -4.08
C GLY A 128 -4.69 13.45 -3.75
N LYS A 129 -5.70 13.07 -4.53
CA LYS A 129 -6.38 11.77 -4.53
C LYS A 129 -5.71 10.87 -5.55
N THR A 130 -5.13 9.77 -5.10
CA THR A 130 -4.32 8.90 -5.96
C THR A 130 -5.16 7.86 -6.70
N ASN A 131 -4.70 7.51 -7.89
CA ASN A 131 -5.34 6.56 -8.79
C ASN A 131 -5.50 5.18 -8.14
N THR A 132 -6.66 4.57 -8.38
CA THR A 132 -7.08 3.26 -7.85
C THR A 132 -8.00 2.59 -8.86
N PRO A 133 -8.03 1.26 -8.97
CA PRO A 133 -9.06 0.58 -9.74
C PRO A 133 -10.45 0.83 -9.13
N GLU A 134 -11.49 0.59 -9.91
CA GLU A 134 -12.87 0.75 -9.47
C GLU A 134 -13.11 0.01 -8.16
N PHE A 135 -13.60 0.73 -7.15
CA PHE A 135 -13.85 0.29 -5.76
C PHE A 135 -12.67 -0.42 -5.07
N GLY A 136 -11.45 -0.28 -5.60
CA GLY A 136 -10.26 -0.93 -5.06
C GLY A 136 -10.17 -2.44 -5.34
N GLN A 137 -10.98 -2.98 -6.26
CA GLN A 137 -11.21 -4.42 -6.48
C GLN A 137 -10.21 -5.10 -7.43
N SER A 138 -9.02 -4.56 -7.65
CA SER A 138 -8.02 -5.18 -8.51
C SER A 138 -6.62 -5.12 -7.92
N ALA A 139 -5.78 -6.10 -8.26
CA ALA A 139 -4.34 -6.10 -7.97
C ALA A 139 -3.51 -5.29 -8.98
N THR A 140 -4.16 -4.65 -9.93
CA THR A 140 -3.61 -3.64 -10.86
C THR A 140 -4.40 -2.35 -10.72
N THR A 141 -3.83 -1.22 -11.16
CA THR A 141 -4.49 0.10 -11.04
C THR A 141 -4.82 0.62 -12.43
N GLU A 142 -6.03 0.33 -12.83
CA GLU A 142 -6.65 0.73 -14.10
C GLU A 142 -8.12 1.08 -13.86
N ASN A 143 -8.63 2.11 -14.49
CA ASN A 143 -10.04 2.50 -14.41
C ASN A 143 -10.48 3.29 -15.64
N ARG A 144 -11.78 3.57 -15.74
CA ARG A 144 -12.36 4.34 -16.86
C ARG A 144 -12.25 5.85 -16.69
N LEU A 145 -11.79 6.35 -15.54
CA LEU A 145 -11.65 7.79 -15.29
C LEU A 145 -10.37 8.36 -15.87
N GLY A 146 -9.25 7.70 -15.67
CA GLY A 146 -7.92 8.18 -16.03
C GLY A 146 -7.04 7.13 -16.71
N GLY A 147 -7.48 5.86 -16.76
CA GLY A 147 -6.71 4.77 -17.33
C GLY A 147 -5.64 4.22 -16.39
N ASP A 148 -4.58 3.63 -16.95
CA ASP A 148 -3.58 2.87 -16.23
C ASP A 148 -2.62 3.74 -15.41
N ALA A 149 -2.40 3.38 -14.16
CA ALA A 149 -1.32 3.89 -13.35
C ALA A 149 -0.02 3.15 -13.69
N ARG A 150 1.00 3.90 -14.14
CA ARG A 150 2.21 3.36 -14.76
C ARG A 150 3.36 3.27 -13.78
N ASN A 151 4.05 2.13 -13.79
CA ASN A 151 5.18 1.88 -12.90
C ASN A 151 6.32 2.90 -13.16
N PRO A 152 6.82 3.60 -12.13
CA PRO A 152 7.86 4.59 -12.34
C PRO A 152 9.22 4.00 -12.74
N TRP A 153 9.48 2.71 -12.54
CA TRP A 153 10.67 2.03 -13.03
C TRP A 153 10.60 1.71 -14.53
N ASP A 154 9.39 1.37 -15.01
CA ASP A 154 9.10 1.10 -16.42
C ASP A 154 7.63 1.43 -16.70
N ILE A 155 7.38 2.50 -17.45
CA ILE A 155 6.03 3.01 -17.74
C ILE A 155 5.17 2.09 -18.61
N SER A 156 5.73 1.04 -19.18
CA SER A 156 4.99 0.01 -19.91
C SER A 156 4.39 -1.06 -18.98
N ARG A 157 4.75 -1.02 -17.69
CA ARG A 157 4.38 -2.03 -16.70
C ARG A 157 3.40 -1.48 -15.65
N THR A 158 2.67 -2.40 -15.04
CA THR A 158 1.75 -2.08 -13.96
C THR A 158 2.49 -1.59 -12.71
N SER A 159 1.89 -0.64 -11.99
CA SER A 159 2.34 -0.25 -10.66
C SER A 159 1.87 -1.20 -9.56
N GLY A 160 1.11 -2.24 -9.92
CA GLY A 160 0.33 -3.02 -8.97
C GLY A 160 -0.93 -2.28 -8.53
N GLY A 161 -1.65 -2.83 -7.57
CA GLY A 161 -2.93 -2.31 -7.08
C GLY A 161 -3.39 -2.98 -5.80
N SER A 162 -4.43 -2.39 -5.24
CA SER A 162 -5.22 -1.28 -5.73
C SER A 162 -4.67 0.11 -5.34
N SER A 163 -3.59 0.22 -4.54
CA SER A 163 -2.97 1.51 -4.18
C SER A 163 -1.79 1.87 -5.12
N GLY A 164 -1.93 1.62 -6.44
CA GLY A 164 -0.84 1.85 -7.40
C GLY A 164 -0.50 3.33 -7.58
N GLY A 165 -1.50 4.20 -7.65
CA GLY A 165 -1.28 5.65 -7.71
C GLY A 165 -0.56 6.19 -6.46
N ALA A 166 -0.89 5.65 -5.29
CA ALA A 166 -0.21 5.97 -4.04
C ALA A 166 1.28 5.57 -4.10
N ALA A 167 1.57 4.36 -4.55
CA ALA A 167 2.95 3.89 -4.71
C ALA A 167 3.75 4.73 -5.72
N ILE A 168 3.15 5.07 -6.87
CA ILE A 168 3.78 5.93 -7.87
C ILE A 168 4.10 7.31 -7.29
N SER A 169 3.15 7.92 -6.57
CA SER A 169 3.33 9.26 -6.01
C SER A 169 4.54 9.36 -5.08
N VAL A 170 4.79 8.32 -4.31
CA VAL A 170 5.97 8.21 -3.44
C VAL A 170 7.21 7.88 -4.26
N GLY A 171 7.19 6.82 -5.08
CA GLY A 171 8.34 6.36 -5.86
C GLY A 171 8.91 7.44 -6.77
N ALA A 172 8.05 8.18 -7.48
CA ALA A 172 8.45 9.28 -8.36
C ALA A 172 8.67 10.61 -7.64
N GLY A 173 8.52 10.68 -6.32
CA GLY A 173 8.72 11.91 -5.53
C GLY A 173 7.69 13.01 -5.82
N LEU A 174 6.43 12.64 -6.04
CA LEU A 174 5.29 13.59 -6.14
C LEU A 174 4.70 13.86 -4.75
N ALA A 175 5.00 13.01 -3.80
CA ALA A 175 4.70 13.15 -2.38
C ALA A 175 5.81 12.49 -1.55
N THR A 176 5.94 12.86 -0.28
CA THR A 176 6.90 12.25 0.65
C THR A 176 6.42 10.86 1.09
N ALA A 177 5.13 10.72 1.32
CA ALA A 177 4.49 9.48 1.71
C ALA A 177 3.08 9.38 1.10
N ALA A 178 2.46 8.20 1.18
CA ALA A 178 1.11 7.97 0.72
C ALA A 178 0.32 7.09 1.67
N ILE A 179 -1.01 7.26 1.69
CA ILE A 179 -1.91 6.39 2.41
C ILE A 179 -2.66 5.50 1.43
N GLY A 180 -2.56 4.20 1.65
CA GLY A 180 -3.26 3.16 0.91
C GLY A 180 -4.20 2.34 1.79
N ALA A 181 -4.86 1.37 1.17
CA ALA A 181 -5.68 0.37 1.86
C ALA A 181 -5.37 -1.01 1.30
N ASP A 182 -5.31 -2.02 2.16
CA ASP A 182 -4.91 -3.38 1.83
C ASP A 182 -5.99 -4.37 2.26
N GLY A 183 -6.84 -4.78 1.31
CA GLY A 183 -7.89 -5.78 1.53
C GLY A 183 -7.47 -7.20 1.09
N GLY A 184 -6.51 -7.32 0.16
CA GLY A 184 -5.97 -8.59 -0.34
C GLY A 184 -4.50 -8.51 -0.75
N GLY A 185 -3.80 -7.40 -0.40
CA GLY A 185 -2.41 -7.12 -0.79
C GLY A 185 -2.23 -5.70 -1.35
N SER A 186 -3.26 -4.88 -1.31
CA SER A 186 -3.30 -3.61 -2.06
C SER A 186 -2.41 -2.48 -1.55
N ILE A 187 -1.64 -2.66 -0.48
CA ILE A 187 -0.47 -1.86 -0.09
C ILE A 187 0.81 -2.60 -0.49
N ARG A 188 0.91 -3.87 -0.13
CA ARG A 188 2.13 -4.68 -0.25
C ARG A 188 2.49 -4.98 -1.70
N ILE A 189 1.50 -5.29 -2.56
CA ILE A 189 1.70 -5.55 -4.00
C ILE A 189 2.30 -4.32 -4.70
N PRO A 190 1.66 -3.12 -4.65
CA PRO A 190 2.24 -1.95 -5.30
C PRO A 190 3.56 -1.51 -4.64
N ALA A 191 3.75 -1.70 -3.32
CA ALA A 191 5.04 -1.46 -2.68
C ALA A 191 6.15 -2.36 -3.26
N ALA A 192 5.90 -3.67 -3.44
CA ALA A 192 6.83 -4.61 -4.04
C ALA A 192 7.18 -4.24 -5.49
N PHE A 193 6.18 -3.90 -6.31
CA PHE A 193 6.38 -3.56 -7.71
C PHE A 193 7.07 -2.22 -7.94
N THR A 194 7.02 -1.31 -6.97
CA THR A 194 7.60 0.04 -7.10
C THR A 194 8.83 0.28 -6.21
N GLY A 195 9.28 -0.74 -5.47
CA GLY A 195 10.47 -0.65 -4.63
C GLY A 195 10.29 0.22 -3.39
N LEU A 196 9.12 0.12 -2.74
CA LEU A 196 8.77 0.86 -1.54
C LEU A 196 8.60 -0.06 -0.33
N PHE A 197 8.69 0.52 0.85
CA PHE A 197 8.16 -0.07 2.06
C PHE A 197 6.65 0.18 2.14
N GLY A 198 5.89 -0.88 2.43
CA GLY A 198 4.44 -0.78 2.65
C GLY A 198 4.02 -1.68 3.80
N ILE A 199 3.24 -1.13 4.74
CA ILE A 199 2.72 -1.90 5.87
C ILE A 199 1.21 -1.98 5.85
N LYS A 200 0.71 -3.22 5.91
CA LYS A 200 -0.65 -3.56 6.29
C LYS A 200 -0.67 -3.85 7.79
N PRO A 201 -1.21 -2.99 8.64
CA PRO A 201 -1.27 -3.25 10.08
C PRO A 201 -2.23 -4.39 10.41
N THR A 202 -2.26 -4.79 11.66
CA THR A 202 -3.26 -5.72 12.22
C THR A 202 -4.67 -5.23 11.86
N TYR A 203 -5.53 -6.17 11.46
CA TYR A 203 -6.93 -5.85 11.17
C TYR A 203 -7.59 -5.14 12.35
N GLY A 204 -8.23 -4.00 12.07
CA GLY A 204 -8.92 -3.17 13.06
C GLY A 204 -8.02 -2.23 13.86
N LEU A 205 -6.70 -2.26 13.70
CA LEU A 205 -5.79 -1.34 14.40
C LEU A 205 -5.89 0.10 13.88
N CYS A 206 -5.92 0.27 12.56
CA CYS A 206 -6.17 1.55 11.91
C CYS A 206 -7.59 1.56 11.37
N THR A 207 -8.46 2.32 11.98
CA THR A 207 -9.88 2.36 11.63
C THR A 207 -10.18 3.52 10.67
N ASN A 208 -11.17 3.33 9.81
CA ASN A 208 -11.63 4.32 8.85
C ASN A 208 -13.11 4.60 9.11
N GLU A 209 -13.38 5.29 10.19
CA GLU A 209 -14.75 5.62 10.64
C GLU A 209 -15.44 6.50 9.58
N ASN A 210 -16.68 6.16 9.27
CA ASN A 210 -17.49 6.82 8.25
C ASN A 210 -16.90 6.81 6.84
N GLY A 211 -15.93 5.92 6.57
CA GLY A 211 -15.30 5.82 5.27
C GLY A 211 -15.95 4.76 4.37
N PHE A 212 -15.47 4.72 3.13
CA PHE A 212 -15.91 3.80 2.10
C PHE A 212 -15.79 2.33 2.54
N ARG A 213 -16.83 1.56 2.27
CA ARG A 213 -16.92 0.14 2.63
C ARG A 213 -16.63 -0.75 1.43
N ALA A 214 -15.53 -1.46 1.51
CA ALA A 214 -15.14 -2.52 0.61
C ALA A 214 -14.20 -3.49 1.34
N MET A 215 -14.41 -4.80 1.19
CA MET A 215 -13.63 -5.84 1.88
C MET A 215 -13.55 -5.61 3.41
N SER A 216 -14.66 -5.17 4.02
CA SER A 216 -14.68 -4.69 5.42
C SER A 216 -14.21 -5.73 6.43
N ASP A 217 -14.33 -7.03 6.12
CA ASP A 217 -13.84 -8.12 6.99
C ASP A 217 -12.30 -8.30 6.93
N PHE A 218 -11.60 -7.64 5.98
CA PHE A 218 -10.20 -7.92 5.65
C PHE A 218 -9.32 -6.68 5.50
N ILE A 219 -9.92 -5.50 5.23
CA ILE A 219 -9.19 -4.29 4.87
C ILE A 219 -8.45 -3.66 6.05
N ALA A 220 -7.24 -3.21 5.80
CA ALA A 220 -6.45 -2.41 6.72
C ALA A 220 -5.84 -1.22 5.98
N PRO A 221 -6.13 0.03 6.39
CA PRO A 221 -5.41 1.20 5.92
C PRO A 221 -3.98 1.24 6.45
N GLY A 222 -3.06 1.78 5.65
CA GLY A 222 -1.68 1.91 6.07
C GLY A 222 -0.83 2.73 5.10
N PRO A 223 0.40 3.08 5.49
CA PRO A 223 1.31 3.88 4.70
C PRO A 223 2.09 3.09 3.64
N LEU A 224 2.45 3.82 2.57
CA LEU A 224 3.52 3.49 1.63
C LEU A 224 4.57 4.59 1.71
N THR A 225 5.83 4.21 1.92
CA THR A 225 6.95 5.14 2.12
C THR A 225 8.22 4.60 1.47
N ARG A 226 9.24 5.46 1.32
CA ARG A 226 10.56 5.00 0.88
C ARG A 226 11.37 4.37 2.01
N ARG A 227 11.08 4.76 3.27
CA ARG A 227 11.81 4.31 4.46
C ARG A 227 10.87 3.79 5.52
N VAL A 228 11.35 2.83 6.29
CA VAL A 228 10.59 2.23 7.39
C VAL A 228 10.27 3.26 8.47
N GLU A 229 11.21 4.15 8.80
CA GLU A 229 11.02 5.20 9.82
C GLU A 229 9.85 6.16 9.51
N ASP A 230 9.62 6.49 8.22
CA ASP A 230 8.50 7.32 7.80
C ASP A 230 7.15 6.60 8.01
N SER A 231 7.11 5.30 7.73
CA SER A 231 5.93 4.48 8.00
C SER A 231 5.63 4.37 9.49
N ARG A 232 6.66 4.30 10.35
CA ARG A 232 6.50 4.32 11.81
C ARG A 232 5.77 5.59 12.26
N VAL A 233 6.23 6.77 11.83
CA VAL A 233 5.61 8.06 12.15
C VAL A 233 4.14 8.10 11.74
N ILE A 234 3.84 7.67 10.52
CA ILE A 234 2.46 7.68 10.00
C ILE A 234 1.60 6.65 10.73
N LEU A 235 2.11 5.46 10.96
CA LEU A 235 1.35 4.40 11.64
C LEU A 235 1.01 4.78 13.08
N GLU A 236 1.90 5.47 13.81
CA GLU A 236 1.60 6.02 15.13
C GLU A 236 0.40 6.96 15.12
N ILE A 237 0.28 7.82 14.10
CA ILE A 237 -0.85 8.73 13.94
C ILE A 237 -2.13 7.96 13.60
N LEU A 238 -2.06 6.99 12.69
CA LEU A 238 -3.22 6.23 12.24
C LEU A 238 -3.78 5.32 13.31
N SER A 239 -2.92 4.69 14.11
CA SER A 239 -3.30 3.72 15.15
C SER A 239 -3.53 4.37 16.52
N GLY A 240 -2.96 5.55 16.77
CA GLY A 240 -2.89 6.15 18.10
C GLY A 240 -1.91 5.45 19.06
N CYS A 241 -1.17 4.45 18.58
CA CYS A 241 -0.16 3.72 19.34
C CYS A 241 1.21 4.40 19.21
N ARG A 242 2.12 4.12 20.15
CA ARG A 242 3.52 4.47 20.06
C ARG A 242 4.35 3.22 19.80
N TYR A 243 5.32 3.31 18.89
CA TYR A 243 6.19 2.19 18.51
C TYR A 243 7.63 2.54 18.83
N THR A 244 8.17 1.90 19.86
CA THR A 244 9.52 2.17 20.35
C THR A 244 10.57 1.65 19.39
N ARG A 245 11.55 2.48 19.07
CA ARG A 245 12.75 2.05 18.35
C ARG A 245 13.66 1.33 19.34
N LEU A 246 13.85 0.02 19.16
CA LEU A 246 14.71 -0.76 20.05
C LEU A 246 16.18 -0.59 19.64
N SER A 247 17.06 -0.34 20.62
CA SER A 247 18.51 -0.39 20.41
C SER A 247 19.00 -1.84 20.23
N HIS A 248 20.18 -2.01 19.63
CA HIS A 248 20.80 -3.25 19.11
C HIS A 248 20.81 -4.54 19.96
N ASN A 249 20.17 -4.60 21.12
CA ASN A 249 20.13 -5.81 21.96
C ASN A 249 18.80 -6.53 21.81
N ARG A 250 18.54 -7.08 20.60
CA ARG A 250 17.26 -7.69 20.23
C ARG A 250 17.23 -9.18 20.57
N GLN A 251 16.04 -9.63 21.00
CA GLN A 251 15.76 -11.05 21.16
C GLN A 251 15.97 -11.77 19.82
N LYS A 252 16.62 -12.94 19.86
CA LYS A 252 16.78 -13.80 18.69
C LYS A 252 15.40 -14.29 18.23
N LEU A 253 15.01 -13.93 17.00
CA LEU A 253 13.73 -14.34 16.39
C LEU A 253 13.86 -15.74 15.76
N LYS A 254 12.75 -16.50 15.84
CA LYS A 254 12.53 -17.72 15.08
C LYS A 254 11.69 -17.40 13.86
N ILE A 255 12.27 -17.52 12.69
CA ILE A 255 11.69 -17.09 11.41
C ILE A 255 11.34 -18.33 10.59
N ALA A 256 10.07 -18.43 10.15
CA ALA A 256 9.62 -19.41 9.19
C ALA A 256 9.79 -18.82 7.77
N TRP A 257 10.68 -19.39 6.96
CA TRP A 257 10.83 -19.04 5.55
C TRP A 257 10.00 -19.96 4.66
N LEU A 258 9.14 -19.38 3.82
CA LEU A 258 8.31 -20.08 2.85
C LEU A 258 8.64 -19.58 1.44
N PRO A 259 9.55 -20.24 0.69
CA PRO A 259 9.91 -19.81 -0.67
C PRO A 259 8.72 -19.89 -1.65
N ASN A 260 7.87 -20.90 -1.48
CA ASN A 260 6.75 -21.22 -2.36
C ASN A 260 5.47 -21.50 -1.54
N PRO A 261 4.85 -20.47 -0.91
CA PRO A 261 3.63 -20.68 -0.14
C PRO A 261 2.55 -21.40 -0.96
N GLU A 262 1.84 -22.36 -0.36
CA GLU A 262 0.83 -23.20 -1.03
C GLU A 262 1.37 -23.96 -2.26
N ASN A 263 2.68 -24.19 -2.36
CA ASN A 263 3.37 -24.78 -3.52
C ASN A 263 3.10 -24.02 -4.85
N ARG A 264 2.84 -22.71 -4.79
CA ARG A 264 2.62 -21.89 -5.97
C ARG A 264 3.96 -21.52 -6.63
N PRO A 265 4.00 -21.42 -7.97
CA PRO A 265 5.24 -21.05 -8.66
C PRO A 265 5.66 -19.62 -8.34
N VAL A 266 6.97 -19.40 -8.32
CA VAL A 266 7.63 -18.10 -8.23
C VAL A 266 8.61 -17.98 -9.38
N ASP A 267 8.62 -16.85 -10.06
CA ASP A 267 9.58 -16.54 -11.12
C ASP A 267 11.02 -16.76 -10.64
N ALA A 268 11.84 -17.41 -11.46
CA ALA A 268 13.20 -17.79 -11.10
C ALA A 268 14.08 -16.59 -10.72
N GLY A 269 13.91 -15.44 -11.38
CA GLY A 269 14.60 -14.19 -11.05
C GLY A 269 14.17 -13.65 -9.68
N VAL A 270 12.88 -13.67 -9.38
CA VAL A 270 12.35 -13.28 -8.07
C VAL A 270 12.87 -14.23 -6.98
N ALA A 271 12.78 -15.56 -7.20
CA ALA A 271 13.25 -16.56 -6.24
C ALA A 271 14.74 -16.39 -5.92
N LYS A 272 15.56 -16.09 -6.94
CA LYS A 272 16.99 -15.82 -6.78
C LYS A 272 17.25 -14.62 -5.87
N ILE A 273 16.61 -13.48 -6.12
CA ILE A 273 16.79 -12.25 -5.31
C ILE A 273 16.34 -12.48 -3.86
N LEU A 274 15.22 -13.19 -3.67
CA LEU A 274 14.76 -13.54 -2.32
C LEU A 274 15.77 -14.46 -1.60
N GLY A 275 16.36 -15.44 -2.30
CA GLY A 275 17.44 -16.28 -1.75
C GLY A 275 18.64 -15.44 -1.30
N GLU A 276 19.12 -14.52 -2.13
CA GLU A 276 20.22 -13.59 -1.80
C GLU A 276 19.88 -12.69 -0.59
N ALA A 277 18.63 -12.26 -0.46
CA ALA A 277 18.17 -11.50 0.70
C ALA A 277 18.17 -12.35 1.98
N LEU A 278 17.70 -13.59 1.89
CA LEU A 278 17.69 -14.53 3.01
C LEU A 278 19.11 -14.88 3.50
N GLU A 279 20.10 -14.97 2.60
CA GLU A 279 21.50 -15.22 2.97
C GLU A 279 22.11 -14.11 3.84
N LYS A 280 21.62 -12.88 3.74
CA LYS A 280 22.06 -11.73 4.55
C LYS A 280 21.42 -11.71 5.96
N MET A 281 20.20 -12.23 6.13
CA MET A 281 19.45 -12.13 7.38
C MET A 281 20.11 -12.83 8.61
N PRO A 282 20.85 -13.96 8.49
CA PRO A 282 21.56 -14.56 9.59
C PRO A 282 22.62 -13.65 10.24
N GLU A 283 23.15 -12.66 9.53
CA GLU A 283 24.08 -11.67 10.08
C GLU A 283 23.45 -10.88 11.24
N LEU A 284 22.12 -10.79 11.30
CA LEU A 284 21.35 -10.17 12.38
C LEU A 284 21.18 -11.11 13.61
N GLY A 285 21.69 -12.35 13.55
CA GLY A 285 21.67 -13.32 14.65
C GLY A 285 20.36 -14.08 14.82
N HIS A 286 19.41 -14.00 13.87
CA HIS A 286 18.13 -14.70 13.91
C HIS A 286 18.24 -16.14 13.43
N GLU A 287 17.22 -16.97 13.78
CA GLU A 287 17.09 -18.36 13.35
C GLU A 287 16.08 -18.46 12.22
N ILE A 288 16.55 -18.84 11.03
CA ILE A 288 15.71 -18.96 9.84
C ILE A 288 15.55 -20.43 9.48
N ASN A 289 14.31 -20.89 9.41
CA ASN A 289 13.97 -22.25 9.07
C ASN A 289 13.08 -22.27 7.82
N GLU A 290 13.57 -22.85 6.73
CA GLU A 290 12.72 -23.14 5.60
C GLU A 290 11.68 -24.21 6.00
N THR A 291 10.41 -23.92 5.78
CA THR A 291 9.32 -24.77 6.24
C THR A 291 8.08 -24.63 5.37
N LYS A 292 7.10 -25.48 5.60
CA LYS A 292 5.76 -25.39 5.01
C LYS A 292 4.76 -25.12 6.12
N LEU A 293 3.89 -24.15 5.90
CA LEU A 293 2.81 -23.80 6.81
C LEU A 293 1.46 -23.98 6.11
N PRO A 294 0.40 -24.32 6.84
CA PRO A 294 -0.94 -24.56 6.29
C PRO A 294 -1.65 -23.22 5.97
N LEU A 295 -1.23 -22.57 4.90
CA LEU A 295 -1.81 -21.28 4.48
C LEU A 295 -3.02 -21.44 3.56
N GLU A 296 -3.34 -22.64 3.10
CA GLU A 296 -4.43 -22.93 2.16
C GLU A 296 -5.81 -22.64 2.77
N GLY A 297 -6.80 -22.40 1.91
CA GLY A 297 -8.21 -22.26 2.29
C GLY A 297 -8.66 -20.85 2.65
N TRP A 298 -7.81 -19.84 2.56
CA TRP A 298 -8.19 -18.44 2.77
C TRP A 298 -9.27 -17.97 1.78
N ASN A 299 -9.24 -18.46 0.55
CA ASN A 299 -10.18 -18.09 -0.50
C ASN A 299 -11.61 -18.55 -0.24
N GLN A 300 -11.83 -19.62 0.56
CA GLN A 300 -13.17 -20.06 0.93
C GLN A 300 -13.97 -18.98 1.69
N ALA A 301 -13.26 -18.20 2.51
CA ALA A 301 -13.85 -17.06 3.20
C ALA A 301 -13.82 -15.80 2.33
N PHE A 302 -12.66 -15.50 1.73
CA PHE A 302 -12.39 -14.25 1.04
C PHE A 302 -13.38 -13.99 -0.11
N ASP A 303 -13.43 -14.90 -1.08
CA ASP A 303 -14.22 -14.70 -2.30
C ASP A 303 -15.71 -14.50 -1.97
N THR A 304 -16.27 -15.36 -1.11
CA THR A 304 -17.68 -15.30 -0.75
C THR A 304 -18.04 -14.02 0.02
N LEU A 305 -17.24 -13.66 1.02
CA LEU A 305 -17.54 -12.49 1.86
C LEU A 305 -17.35 -11.18 1.11
N VAL A 306 -16.31 -11.08 0.26
CA VAL A 306 -16.06 -9.90 -0.58
C VAL A 306 -17.21 -9.71 -1.58
N LEU A 307 -17.56 -10.74 -2.35
CA LEU A 307 -18.63 -10.63 -3.34
C LEU A 307 -20.00 -10.33 -2.73
N ALA A 308 -20.32 -10.94 -1.59
CA ALA A 308 -21.56 -10.67 -0.87
C ALA A 308 -21.63 -9.23 -0.32
N GLU A 309 -20.50 -8.69 0.18
CA GLU A 309 -20.43 -7.29 0.61
C GLU A 309 -20.54 -6.34 -0.56
N GLU A 310 -19.82 -6.58 -1.66
CA GLU A 310 -19.89 -5.75 -2.86
C GLU A 310 -21.34 -5.61 -3.36
N TYR A 311 -22.05 -6.72 -3.49
CA TYR A 311 -23.45 -6.67 -3.91
C TYR A 311 -24.35 -5.95 -2.91
N ARG A 312 -24.17 -6.17 -1.62
CA ARG A 312 -24.96 -5.49 -0.57
C ARG A 312 -24.79 -3.96 -0.62
N GLU A 313 -23.56 -3.49 -0.83
CA GLU A 313 -23.24 -2.05 -0.82
C GLU A 313 -23.55 -1.38 -2.19
N ARG A 314 -23.32 -2.09 -3.29
CA ARG A 314 -23.31 -1.52 -4.66
C ARG A 314 -24.19 -2.24 -5.69
N GLY A 315 -24.90 -3.32 -5.31
CA GLY A 315 -25.77 -4.09 -6.22
C GLY A 315 -26.80 -3.23 -6.96
N HIS A 316 -27.30 -2.17 -6.31
CA HIS A 316 -28.21 -1.20 -6.91
C HIS A 316 -27.66 -0.51 -8.17
N LEU A 317 -26.33 -0.49 -8.38
CA LEU A 317 -25.70 0.06 -9.57
C LEU A 317 -25.96 -0.79 -10.82
N LEU A 318 -26.24 -2.10 -10.67
CA LEU A 318 -26.61 -2.96 -11.80
C LEU A 318 -27.96 -2.60 -12.42
N GLU A 319 -28.88 -2.06 -11.61
CA GLU A 319 -30.26 -1.74 -12.02
C GLU A 319 -30.37 -0.35 -12.65
N GLN A 320 -29.34 0.48 -12.56
CA GLN A 320 -29.37 1.83 -13.10
C GLN A 320 -29.23 1.84 -14.62
N ALA A 321 -29.90 2.77 -15.28
CA ALA A 321 -29.76 3.00 -16.73
C ALA A 321 -28.31 3.27 -17.18
N SER A 322 -27.46 3.63 -16.24
CA SER A 322 -26.03 3.91 -16.43
C SER A 322 -25.11 2.73 -16.04
N ALA A 323 -25.63 1.51 -15.87
CA ALA A 323 -24.83 0.32 -15.50
C ALA A 323 -23.65 0.07 -16.47
N CYS A 324 -23.73 0.57 -17.72
CA CYS A 324 -22.61 0.54 -18.67
C CYS A 324 -21.38 1.36 -18.22
N ARG A 325 -21.48 2.16 -17.16
CA ARG A 325 -20.35 2.87 -16.55
C ARG A 325 -19.48 1.96 -15.66
N LEU A 326 -20.01 0.82 -15.19
CA LEU A 326 -19.22 -0.16 -14.48
C LEU A 326 -18.15 -0.78 -15.40
N SER A 327 -17.01 -1.10 -14.85
CA SER A 327 -16.04 -1.97 -15.52
C SER A 327 -16.62 -3.37 -15.69
N ASP A 328 -16.13 -4.11 -16.69
CA ASP A 328 -16.57 -5.49 -16.93
C ASP A 328 -16.27 -6.40 -15.74
N TYR A 329 -15.15 -6.11 -15.04
CA TYR A 329 -14.77 -6.83 -13.83
C TYR A 329 -15.78 -6.59 -12.70
N GLU A 330 -16.09 -5.32 -12.41
CA GLU A 330 -17.00 -4.96 -11.33
C GLU A 330 -18.44 -5.44 -11.62
N SER A 331 -18.89 -5.30 -12.85
CA SER A 331 -20.21 -5.82 -13.26
C SER A 331 -20.32 -7.33 -13.00
N LYS A 332 -19.27 -8.11 -13.33
CA LYS A 332 -19.23 -9.55 -13.05
C LYS A 332 -19.17 -9.87 -11.55
N SER A 333 -18.43 -9.07 -10.78
CA SER A 333 -18.33 -9.23 -9.32
C SER A 333 -19.67 -8.99 -8.65
N LEU A 334 -20.37 -7.93 -9.01
CA LEU A 334 -21.71 -7.63 -8.49
C LEU A 334 -22.72 -8.71 -8.88
N GLN A 335 -22.72 -9.21 -10.12
CA GLN A 335 -23.59 -10.33 -10.55
C GLN A 335 -23.28 -11.63 -9.78
N ALA A 336 -22.01 -11.90 -9.50
CA ALA A 336 -21.62 -13.05 -8.68
C ALA A 336 -22.10 -12.88 -7.22
N GLY A 337 -21.95 -11.68 -6.66
CA GLY A 337 -22.47 -11.34 -5.33
C GLY A 337 -24.00 -11.45 -5.24
N GLN A 338 -24.73 -11.03 -6.28
CA GLN A 338 -26.18 -11.20 -6.39
C GLN A 338 -26.58 -12.67 -6.24
N LYS A 339 -25.94 -13.56 -6.98
CA LYS A 339 -26.22 -15.00 -6.89
C LYS A 339 -25.97 -15.56 -5.49
N ILE A 340 -24.89 -15.10 -4.82
CA ILE A 340 -24.57 -15.53 -3.46
C ILE A 340 -25.63 -15.04 -2.45
N THR A 341 -26.24 -13.87 -2.66
CA THR A 341 -27.11 -13.22 -1.67
C THR A 341 -28.59 -13.43 -1.89
N GLU A 342 -29.07 -13.59 -3.15
CA GLU A 342 -30.49 -13.68 -3.51
C GLU A 342 -30.99 -15.11 -3.73
N GLU A 343 -30.13 -16.07 -4.04
CA GLU A 343 -30.53 -17.46 -4.22
C GLU A 343 -30.89 -18.12 -2.88
N ASN A 344 -32.12 -17.87 -2.37
CA ASN A 344 -32.90 -18.60 -1.34
C ASN A 344 -32.07 -19.30 -0.21
N THR A 345 -32.69 -19.78 0.84
CA THR A 345 -32.17 -20.52 2.01
C THR A 345 -30.74 -21.10 1.98
N GLN A 346 -30.19 -21.44 0.79
CA GLN A 346 -28.79 -21.85 0.59
C GLN A 346 -27.82 -20.67 0.59
N ALA A 347 -28.25 -19.47 0.21
CA ALA A 347 -27.42 -18.27 0.17
C ALA A 347 -27.03 -17.81 1.60
N SER A 348 -27.99 -17.83 2.52
CA SER A 348 -27.71 -17.61 3.95
C SER A 348 -26.65 -18.59 4.46
N SER A 349 -26.74 -19.86 4.05
CA SER A 349 -25.76 -20.89 4.45
C SER A 349 -24.36 -20.66 3.84
N ALA A 350 -24.24 -20.13 2.62
CA ALA A 350 -22.94 -19.88 2.00
C ALA A 350 -22.15 -18.78 2.73
N VAL A 351 -22.81 -17.65 3.05
CA VAL A 351 -22.19 -16.56 3.81
C VAL A 351 -21.87 -17.00 5.25
N GLU A 352 -22.76 -17.74 5.91
CA GLU A 352 -22.51 -18.30 7.24
C GLU A 352 -21.34 -19.28 7.26
N ASN A 353 -21.26 -20.18 6.27
CA ASN A 353 -20.14 -21.09 6.10
C ASN A 353 -18.83 -20.35 5.86
N ALA A 354 -18.84 -19.31 5.02
CA ALA A 354 -17.69 -18.46 4.78
C ALA A 354 -17.23 -17.71 6.05
N ARG A 355 -18.16 -17.22 6.89
CA ARG A 355 -17.83 -16.61 8.17
C ARG A 355 -17.22 -17.62 9.16
N LYS A 356 -17.74 -18.84 9.20
CA LYS A 356 -17.17 -19.91 10.00
C LYS A 356 -15.76 -20.27 9.50
N ALA A 357 -15.58 -20.47 8.20
CA ALA A 357 -14.27 -20.73 7.61
C ALA A 357 -13.27 -19.59 7.91
N HIS A 358 -13.72 -18.33 7.90
CA HIS A 358 -12.90 -17.17 8.27
C HIS A 358 -12.41 -17.25 9.71
N GLN A 359 -13.29 -17.56 10.66
CA GLN A 359 -12.92 -17.70 12.08
C GLN A 359 -11.94 -18.86 12.30
N GLU A 360 -12.20 -20.01 11.69
CA GLU A 360 -11.32 -21.20 11.74
C GLU A 360 -9.94 -20.89 11.14
N TYR A 361 -9.90 -20.16 10.02
CA TYR A 361 -8.66 -19.74 9.37
C TYR A 361 -7.84 -18.82 10.27
N ARG A 362 -8.46 -17.79 10.87
CA ARG A 362 -7.82 -16.90 11.85
C ARG A 362 -7.20 -17.66 13.02
N GLN A 363 -7.97 -18.58 13.63
CA GLN A 363 -7.49 -19.38 14.75
C GLN A 363 -6.30 -20.26 14.35
N ARG A 364 -6.36 -20.90 13.18
CA ARG A 364 -5.29 -21.77 12.68
C ARG A 364 -3.99 -20.98 12.47
N LEU A 365 -4.06 -19.79 11.86
CA LEU A 365 -2.88 -18.98 11.61
C LEU A 365 -2.28 -18.39 12.89
N GLN A 366 -3.11 -18.03 13.86
CA GLN A 366 -2.60 -17.59 15.16
C GLN A 366 -1.76 -18.66 15.86
N GLN A 367 -2.10 -19.94 15.71
CA GLN A 367 -1.34 -21.04 16.31
C GLN A 367 0.09 -21.17 15.76
N ILE A 368 0.35 -20.72 14.54
CA ILE A 368 1.70 -20.73 13.94
C ILE A 368 2.67 -19.91 14.78
N PHE A 369 2.20 -18.79 15.30
CA PHE A 369 3.01 -17.87 16.11
C PHE A 369 3.29 -18.35 17.54
N ASN A 370 2.84 -19.56 17.91
CA ASN A 370 3.34 -20.25 19.11
C ASN A 370 4.74 -20.84 18.89
N ASN A 371 5.15 -21.07 17.64
CA ASN A 371 6.41 -21.72 17.28
C ASN A 371 7.37 -20.78 16.54
N PHE A 372 6.86 -19.72 15.91
CA PHE A 372 7.63 -18.75 15.14
C PHE A 372 7.24 -17.33 15.56
N ASP A 373 8.21 -16.44 15.58
CA ASP A 373 7.98 -15.02 15.82
C ASP A 373 7.58 -14.30 14.54
N LEU A 374 8.06 -14.80 13.39
CA LEU A 374 7.91 -14.18 12.08
C LEU A 374 7.73 -15.22 10.97
N ILE A 375 6.88 -14.91 10.01
CA ILE A 375 6.79 -15.64 8.74
C ILE A 375 7.36 -14.74 7.65
N VAL A 376 8.19 -15.31 6.77
CA VAL A 376 8.78 -14.62 5.61
C VAL A 376 8.35 -15.35 4.34
N THR A 377 7.90 -14.58 3.34
CA THR A 377 7.46 -15.10 2.03
C THR A 377 7.83 -14.12 0.92
N PRO A 378 7.74 -14.51 -0.36
CA PRO A 378 7.61 -13.53 -1.43
C PRO A 378 6.38 -12.63 -1.20
N VAL A 379 6.41 -11.37 -1.63
CA VAL A 379 5.18 -10.55 -1.75
C VAL A 379 4.39 -10.97 -2.97
N THR A 380 5.07 -11.10 -4.09
CA THR A 380 4.50 -11.41 -5.41
C THR A 380 5.27 -12.56 -6.05
N ALA A 381 4.63 -13.29 -6.94
CA ALA A 381 5.26 -14.39 -7.67
C ALA A 381 6.13 -13.93 -8.85
N THR A 382 5.93 -12.70 -9.32
CA THR A 382 6.69 -12.08 -10.42
C THR A 382 7.06 -10.64 -10.04
N THR A 383 7.98 -10.03 -10.79
CA THR A 383 8.12 -8.57 -10.84
C THR A 383 6.91 -7.93 -11.53
N ALA A 384 6.86 -6.58 -11.61
CA ALA A 384 5.83 -5.87 -12.34
C ALA A 384 5.74 -6.36 -13.80
N PHE A 385 4.55 -6.77 -14.23
CA PHE A 385 4.27 -7.28 -15.58
C PHE A 385 3.72 -6.17 -16.49
N PRO A 386 3.72 -6.35 -17.84
CA PRO A 386 3.20 -5.36 -18.77
C PRO A 386 1.71 -5.04 -18.51
N ILE A 387 1.34 -3.78 -18.70
CA ILE A 387 -0.05 -3.31 -18.54
C ILE A 387 -0.98 -4.11 -19.47
N GLY A 388 -2.11 -4.57 -18.94
CA GLY A 388 -3.10 -5.37 -19.67
C GLY A 388 -2.69 -6.82 -19.95
N GLN A 389 -1.49 -7.27 -19.49
CA GLN A 389 -0.96 -8.60 -19.78
C GLN A 389 -0.59 -9.35 -18.49
N ARG A 390 -1.61 -9.72 -17.70
CA ARG A 390 -1.36 -10.55 -16.52
C ARG A 390 -0.80 -11.91 -16.94
N PRO A 391 0.24 -12.41 -16.25
CA PRO A 391 0.80 -13.73 -16.54
C PRO A 391 -0.25 -14.84 -16.35
N ASP A 392 -0.34 -15.74 -17.31
CA ASP A 392 -1.09 -17.00 -17.22
C ASP A 392 -0.18 -18.19 -16.93
N THR A 393 1.14 -17.97 -17.04
CA THR A 393 2.19 -18.97 -16.79
C THR A 393 3.33 -18.33 -16.03
N ILE A 394 3.81 -19.00 -14.97
CA ILE A 394 4.99 -18.61 -14.17
C ILE A 394 5.85 -19.85 -13.98
N ASP A 395 7.15 -19.77 -14.29
CA ASP A 395 8.09 -20.87 -14.20
C ASP A 395 7.55 -22.17 -14.88
N GLY A 396 6.96 -22.00 -16.09
CA GLY A 396 6.38 -23.09 -16.87
C GLY A 396 5.08 -23.70 -16.33
N GLN A 397 4.53 -23.17 -15.24
CA GLN A 397 3.29 -23.65 -14.64
C GLN A 397 2.13 -22.67 -14.93
N GLN A 398 0.98 -23.22 -15.32
CA GLN A 398 -0.25 -22.45 -15.50
C GLN A 398 -0.71 -21.86 -14.16
N VAL A 399 -1.08 -20.58 -14.15
CA VAL A 399 -1.53 -19.87 -12.96
C VAL A 399 -2.90 -19.23 -13.15
N ASN A 400 -3.59 -18.96 -12.05
CA ASN A 400 -4.87 -18.28 -12.08
C ASN A 400 -4.70 -16.82 -12.55
N TRP A 401 -5.56 -16.37 -13.44
CA TRP A 401 -5.51 -15.02 -14.00
C TRP A 401 -5.59 -13.92 -12.92
N LEU A 402 -6.42 -14.10 -11.90
CA LEU A 402 -6.65 -13.07 -10.88
C LEU A 402 -5.49 -13.02 -9.86
N TRP A 403 -5.11 -14.18 -9.31
CA TRP A 403 -4.17 -14.30 -8.20
C TRP A 403 -2.78 -14.82 -8.59
N GLY A 404 -2.60 -15.31 -9.82
CA GLY A 404 -1.38 -16.01 -10.22
C GLY A 404 -0.09 -15.23 -10.00
N ALA A 405 -0.05 -13.96 -10.39
CA ALA A 405 1.12 -13.10 -10.18
C ALA A 405 1.28 -12.58 -8.74
N VAL A 406 0.22 -12.60 -7.93
CA VAL A 406 0.17 -11.98 -6.59
C VAL A 406 -0.49 -12.88 -5.53
N PRO A 407 -0.10 -14.15 -5.40
CA PRO A 407 -0.85 -15.15 -4.65
C PRO A 407 -0.62 -15.13 -3.13
N PHE A 408 0.38 -14.35 -2.62
CA PHE A 408 0.93 -14.57 -1.29
C PHE A 408 0.46 -13.57 -0.23
N THR A 409 -0.39 -12.60 -0.58
CA THR A 409 -0.77 -11.51 0.31
C THR A 409 -2.13 -11.70 0.99
N ALA A 410 -3.15 -12.19 0.25
CA ALA A 410 -4.54 -12.26 0.72
C ALA A 410 -4.74 -13.16 1.95
N ALA A 411 -3.97 -14.24 2.08
CA ALA A 411 -3.96 -15.12 3.25
C ALA A 411 -3.82 -14.33 4.57
N PHE A 412 -3.00 -13.28 4.58
CA PHE A 412 -2.72 -12.45 5.75
C PHE A 412 -3.72 -11.29 5.94
N ASN A 413 -4.58 -11.03 4.96
CA ASN A 413 -5.78 -10.22 5.16
C ASN A 413 -6.86 -11.04 5.86
N VAL A 414 -7.09 -12.27 5.39
CA VAL A 414 -8.08 -13.18 5.97
C VAL A 414 -7.73 -13.54 7.40
N SER A 415 -6.45 -13.79 7.70
CA SER A 415 -6.02 -14.04 9.08
C SER A 415 -6.00 -12.78 9.95
N GLY A 416 -5.96 -11.59 9.34
CA GLY A 416 -5.89 -10.30 10.04
C GLY A 416 -4.49 -9.93 10.56
N ASN A 417 -3.47 -10.73 10.30
CA ASN A 417 -2.10 -10.51 10.76
C ASN A 417 -1.48 -9.25 10.15
N PRO A 418 -0.66 -8.49 10.88
CA PRO A 418 0.13 -7.41 10.31
C PRO A 418 1.18 -7.99 9.35
N ALA A 419 1.39 -7.29 8.24
CA ALA A 419 2.35 -7.70 7.23
C ALA A 419 2.98 -6.49 6.53
N VAL A 420 4.25 -6.61 6.15
CA VAL A 420 4.96 -5.59 5.41
C VAL A 420 5.50 -6.12 4.09
N SER A 421 5.70 -5.24 3.13
CA SER A 421 6.56 -5.43 1.97
C SER A 421 7.79 -4.55 2.13
N ILE A 422 8.97 -5.15 2.05
CA ILE A 422 10.24 -4.43 2.04
C ILE A 422 11.00 -4.74 0.75
N PRO A 423 11.52 -3.74 0.02
CA PRO A 423 12.32 -3.98 -1.17
C PRO A 423 13.65 -4.64 -0.80
N CYS A 424 14.02 -5.71 -1.50
CA CYS A 424 15.20 -6.52 -1.16
C CYS A 424 16.21 -6.68 -2.31
N GLY A 425 15.93 -6.13 -3.48
CA GLY A 425 16.80 -6.18 -4.65
C GLY A 425 16.05 -6.00 -5.96
N PHE A 426 16.71 -6.33 -7.07
CA PHE A 426 16.19 -6.15 -8.42
C PHE A 426 16.31 -7.44 -9.23
N SER A 427 15.25 -7.82 -9.93
CA SER A 427 15.27 -8.81 -11.00
C SER A 427 14.99 -8.10 -12.33
N GLU A 428 15.91 -8.23 -13.30
CA GLU A 428 15.81 -7.57 -14.61
C GLU A 428 15.54 -6.05 -14.55
N GLY A 429 16.13 -5.38 -13.55
CA GLY A 429 15.97 -3.93 -13.34
C GLY A 429 14.65 -3.51 -12.69
N LEU A 430 13.82 -4.45 -12.28
CA LEU A 430 12.57 -4.20 -11.55
C LEU A 430 12.68 -4.65 -10.09
N PRO A 431 12.06 -3.90 -9.16
CA PRO A 431 12.11 -4.23 -7.74
C PRO A 431 11.50 -5.59 -7.40
N VAL A 432 12.06 -6.23 -6.37
CA VAL A 432 11.53 -7.43 -5.72
C VAL A 432 11.24 -7.10 -4.25
N GLY A 433 10.06 -7.48 -3.78
CA GLY A 433 9.63 -7.30 -2.39
C GLY A 433 9.66 -8.60 -1.58
N LEU A 434 10.23 -8.52 -0.37
CA LEU A 434 10.15 -9.55 0.66
C LEU A 434 8.98 -9.24 1.59
N GLN A 435 8.13 -10.22 1.89
CA GLN A 435 7.02 -10.08 2.83
C GLN A 435 7.41 -10.60 4.21
N LEU A 436 7.18 -9.79 5.23
CA LEU A 436 7.29 -10.18 6.64
C LEU A 436 5.89 -10.16 7.26
N VAL A 437 5.56 -11.21 8.01
CA VAL A 437 4.25 -11.32 8.66
C VAL A 437 4.46 -11.65 10.12
N GLY A 438 3.84 -10.88 11.00
CA GLY A 438 3.93 -11.07 12.45
C GLY A 438 2.64 -11.55 13.09
N ALA A 439 2.69 -11.85 14.37
CA ALA A 439 1.50 -12.09 15.17
C ALA A 439 0.62 -10.83 15.24
N TRP A 440 -0.64 -10.96 15.64
CA TRP A 440 -1.50 -9.81 15.87
C TRP A 440 -0.87 -8.83 16.85
N ASN A 441 -0.92 -7.53 16.53
CA ASN A 441 -0.36 -6.42 17.32
C ASN A 441 1.19 -6.46 17.45
N SER A 442 1.89 -7.05 16.49
CA SER A 442 3.36 -7.08 16.45
C SER A 442 3.99 -6.03 15.53
N GLU A 443 3.29 -4.94 15.25
CA GLU A 443 3.77 -3.84 14.39
C GLU A 443 5.13 -3.31 14.84
N GLU A 444 5.34 -3.14 16.14
CA GLU A 444 6.61 -2.67 16.67
C GLU A 444 7.77 -3.61 16.30
N MET A 445 7.59 -4.92 16.45
CA MET A 445 8.57 -5.92 16.06
C MET A 445 8.82 -5.89 14.53
N LEU A 446 7.75 -5.82 13.73
CA LEU A 446 7.87 -5.74 12.26
C LEU A 446 8.61 -4.48 11.81
N LEU A 447 8.29 -3.31 12.38
CA LEU A 447 8.97 -2.06 12.06
C LEU A 447 10.46 -2.10 12.47
N ASN A 448 10.76 -2.58 13.67
CA ASN A 448 12.12 -2.70 14.15
C ASN A 448 12.96 -3.67 13.30
N PHE A 449 12.41 -4.84 12.98
CA PHE A 449 13.09 -5.82 12.12
C PHE A 449 13.24 -5.32 10.69
N SER A 450 12.24 -4.60 10.16
CA SER A 450 12.32 -3.98 8.82
C SER A 450 13.40 -2.90 8.75
N GLU A 451 13.63 -2.10 9.81
CA GLU A 451 14.73 -1.12 9.85
C GLU A 451 16.11 -1.81 9.81
N ASP A 452 16.25 -2.98 10.47
CA ASP A 452 17.49 -3.77 10.35
C ASP A 452 17.69 -4.28 8.94
N LEU A 453 16.63 -4.83 8.31
CA LEU A 453 16.68 -5.31 6.94
C LEU A 453 16.94 -4.19 5.93
N GLU A 454 16.34 -3.01 6.11
CA GLU A 454 16.59 -1.85 5.26
C GLU A 454 18.08 -1.50 5.22
N SER A 455 18.78 -1.62 6.37
CA SER A 455 20.20 -1.34 6.48
C SER A 455 21.11 -2.36 5.77
N ILE A 456 20.71 -3.64 5.73
CA ILE A 456 21.51 -4.72 5.12
C ILE A 456 21.16 -5.00 3.66
N PHE A 457 19.93 -4.71 3.23
CA PHE A 457 19.54 -4.89 1.83
C PHE A 457 20.09 -3.80 0.94
N ASP A 458 20.29 -2.59 1.49
CA ASP A 458 20.87 -1.42 0.80
C ASP A 458 20.23 -1.19 -0.58
N PHE A 459 18.88 -1.14 -0.58
CA PHE A 459 18.11 -0.99 -1.81
C PHE A 459 18.33 0.40 -2.42
N ASP A 460 18.95 0.46 -3.60
CA ASP A 460 19.30 1.70 -4.29
C ASP A 460 18.16 2.21 -5.20
N ASP A 461 17.48 3.27 -4.79
CA ASP A 461 16.48 3.98 -5.59
C ASP A 461 17.06 5.16 -6.40
N ALA A 462 18.36 5.38 -6.37
CA ALA A 462 19.01 6.48 -7.11
C ALA A 462 18.77 6.43 -8.63
N PRO A 463 18.73 5.26 -9.29
CA PRO A 463 18.39 5.17 -10.72
C PRO A 463 16.98 5.74 -10.98
N LEU A 464 16.01 5.44 -10.13
CA LEU A 464 14.65 5.96 -10.25
C LEU A 464 14.61 7.48 -10.05
N ARG A 465 15.27 7.99 -9.02
CA ARG A 465 15.37 9.44 -8.76
C ARG A 465 16.03 10.18 -9.92
N LYS A 466 17.03 9.57 -10.57
CA LYS A 466 17.68 10.11 -11.75
C LYS A 466 16.77 10.14 -12.98
N GLN A 467 15.97 9.09 -13.19
CA GLN A 467 15.02 9.00 -14.31
C GLN A 467 13.96 10.12 -14.25
N TRP A 468 13.45 10.41 -13.06
CA TRP A 468 12.40 11.42 -12.84
C TRP A 468 12.98 12.77 -12.35
N ARG A 469 14.06 13.24 -12.96
CA ARG A 469 14.60 14.57 -12.69
C ARG A 469 13.82 15.65 -13.43
N LEU A 470 13.53 16.75 -12.73
CA LEU A 470 13.11 17.98 -13.37
C LEU A 470 14.32 18.56 -14.12
N ASN A 471 14.30 18.52 -15.44
CA ASN A 471 15.25 19.27 -16.23
C ASN A 471 14.91 20.76 -16.06
N CYS A 472 15.59 21.46 -15.19
CA CYS A 472 15.57 22.92 -15.16
C CYS A 472 16.13 23.43 -16.50
N LYS A 473 15.27 23.56 -17.51
CA LYS A 473 15.59 24.37 -18.67
C LYS A 473 15.76 25.79 -18.15
N LYS A 474 16.96 26.34 -18.37
CA LYS A 474 17.28 27.75 -18.17
C LYS A 474 16.34 28.66 -18.96
#